data_0c141a8f2141f97f3c56407a9c5255d2
#
_entry.id   0c141a8f2141f97f3c56407a9c5255d2
#
_cell.length_a   1.000
_cell.length_b   1.000
_cell.length_c   1.000
_cell.angle_alpha   90.00
_cell.angle_beta   90.00
_cell.angle_gamma   90.00
#
_symmetry.space_group_name_H-M   'P 1'
#
loop_
_entity.id
_entity.type
_entity.pdbx_description
1 polymer ?
#
loop_
_entity_poly.entity_id
_entity_poly.type
_entity_poly.pdbx_seq_one_letter_code
_entity_poly.pdbx_strand_id
1 'polypeptide(L)'
;YPPSPCKVPTEPIGNLTQIFFWLRNCLAHLLYLSQVVKPLLPGKLTVFDRGLVTGTVKVNDILKHHKSYCVDSAKTKHFEGSVLSYVTPWNNHGYDVAKNFGSKFGYVSPVWLQLKPEGGKLVISGQHDIDKGWVKDVKRNYGVKIVPRVLFENWNSRDLRQTASSNSKLQQAADALKKLALESGFGGYVVEIWSQFGGQMPDEMTTVIKYLANELGAASLDFILVIPPPVYHGNAPGMFTKANFDKLSDHVTAFSLMTYDYSSPQRPGPSSPISWVRKCVEMLSPDENDPVRKKILLGLNFYGYDYTSTGGAPIVGHQFVNELSKGKPKVQWDPVSAEHFFEY
;
A
#
# COMPACT_ATOMS: atom_id res chain seq x y z
N TYR A 1 10.18 -11.77 3.32
CA TYR A 1 11.39 -11.06 3.82
C TYR A 1 12.40 -11.04 2.69
N PRO A 2 12.90 -9.88 2.22
CA PRO A 2 14.07 -9.84 1.37
C PRO A 2 15.29 -10.25 2.20
N PRO A 3 16.25 -11.01 1.63
CA PRO A 3 17.50 -11.30 2.32
C PRO A 3 18.29 -10.03 2.57
N SER A 4 18.92 -9.93 3.75
CA SER A 4 19.81 -8.83 4.15
C SER A 4 20.90 -8.58 3.09
N PRO A 5 21.38 -7.35 2.91
CA PRO A 5 22.46 -7.05 1.98
C PRO A 5 23.71 -7.85 2.32
N CYS A 6 24.38 -8.39 1.30
CA CYS A 6 25.60 -9.19 1.41
C CYS A 6 26.68 -8.41 2.20
N LYS A 7 26.91 -8.79 3.46
CA LYS A 7 28.10 -8.36 4.19
C LYS A 7 29.28 -9.19 3.73
N VAL A 8 30.39 -8.56 3.38
CA VAL A 8 31.65 -9.22 3.09
C VAL A 8 32.09 -9.94 4.37
N PRO A 9 32.38 -11.25 4.35
CA PRO A 9 32.89 -11.96 5.52
C PRO A 9 34.25 -11.41 5.90
N THR A 10 34.45 -11.12 7.18
CA THR A 10 35.74 -10.64 7.74
C THR A 10 36.66 -11.79 8.17
N GLU A 11 36.25 -13.06 8.00
CA GLU A 11 37.06 -14.23 8.30
C GLU A 11 37.38 -15.05 7.04
N PRO A 12 38.52 -15.77 7.00
CA PRO A 12 38.94 -16.52 5.81
C PRO A 12 37.96 -17.66 5.50
N ILE A 13 37.41 -17.64 4.30
CA ILE A 13 36.43 -18.63 3.81
C ILE A 13 37.16 -19.95 3.49
N GLY A 14 36.94 -20.96 4.33
CA GLY A 14 37.64 -22.23 4.27
C GLY A 14 37.08 -23.31 3.31
N ASN A 15 36.05 -23.02 2.49
CA ASN A 15 35.47 -24.06 1.64
C ASN A 15 34.89 -23.51 0.33
N LEU A 16 35.31 -24.10 -0.82
CA LEU A 16 34.86 -23.73 -2.17
C LEU A 16 33.34 -23.77 -2.33
N THR A 17 32.64 -24.65 -1.64
CA THR A 17 31.18 -24.78 -1.70
C THR A 17 30.47 -23.55 -1.10
N GLN A 18 31.04 -22.94 -0.06
CA GLN A 18 30.50 -21.71 0.51
C GLN A 18 30.72 -20.50 -0.40
N ILE A 19 31.85 -20.47 -1.13
CA ILE A 19 32.13 -19.41 -2.11
C ILE A 19 31.13 -19.49 -3.27
N PHE A 20 30.82 -20.70 -3.78
CA PHE A 20 29.84 -20.90 -4.85
C PHE A 20 28.42 -20.54 -4.42
N PHE A 21 28.02 -20.85 -3.19
CA PHE A 21 26.73 -20.49 -2.65
C PHE A 21 26.59 -18.97 -2.47
N TRP A 22 27.63 -18.32 -1.98
CA TRP A 22 27.69 -16.87 -1.80
C TRP A 22 27.69 -16.13 -3.15
N LEU A 23 28.50 -16.55 -4.11
CA LEU A 23 28.53 -16.00 -5.48
C LEU A 23 27.18 -16.18 -6.18
N ARG A 24 26.53 -17.34 -6.02
CA ARG A 24 25.22 -17.60 -6.62
C ARG A 24 24.13 -16.69 -6.03
N ASN A 25 24.14 -16.43 -4.74
CA ASN A 25 23.22 -15.51 -4.09
C ASN A 25 23.52 -14.05 -4.43
N CYS A 26 24.79 -13.66 -4.51
CA CYS A 26 25.19 -12.32 -4.97
C CYS A 26 24.89 -12.10 -6.46
N LEU A 27 25.11 -13.11 -7.32
CA LEU A 27 24.72 -13.02 -8.73
C LEU A 27 23.20 -12.97 -8.91
N ALA A 28 22.42 -13.75 -8.14
CA ALA A 28 20.98 -13.67 -8.15
C ALA A 28 20.48 -12.28 -7.68
N HIS A 29 21.13 -11.69 -6.70
CA HIS A 29 20.83 -10.34 -6.22
C HIS A 29 21.24 -9.26 -7.24
N LEU A 30 22.39 -9.41 -7.90
CA LEU A 30 22.84 -8.54 -9.00
C LEU A 30 21.97 -8.71 -10.24
N LEU A 31 21.50 -9.90 -10.56
CA LEU A 31 20.55 -10.16 -11.65
C LEU A 31 19.16 -9.62 -11.31
N TYR A 32 18.75 -9.62 -10.03
CA TYR A 32 17.52 -8.98 -9.57
C TYR A 32 17.61 -7.45 -9.65
N LEU A 33 18.78 -6.85 -9.38
CA LEU A 33 19.04 -5.42 -9.55
C LEU A 33 19.23 -5.01 -11.02
N SER A 34 19.56 -5.94 -11.92
CA SER A 34 19.79 -5.66 -13.34
C SER A 34 18.55 -5.78 -14.23
N GLN A 35 17.36 -6.02 -13.67
CA GLN A 35 16.13 -5.81 -14.43
C GLN A 35 15.95 -4.29 -14.61
N VAL A 36 16.64 -3.75 -15.61
CA VAL A 36 16.45 -2.38 -16.10
C VAL A 36 14.98 -2.27 -16.47
N VAL A 37 14.19 -1.70 -15.57
CA VAL A 37 12.81 -1.34 -15.87
C VAL A 37 12.87 -0.38 -17.04
N LYS A 38 12.48 -0.84 -18.22
CA LYS A 38 12.51 -0.02 -19.42
C LYS A 38 11.65 1.23 -19.18
N PRO A 39 12.12 2.42 -19.51
CA PRO A 39 11.46 3.68 -19.20
C PRO A 39 10.05 3.73 -19.78
N LEU A 40 9.17 4.49 -19.11
CA LEU A 40 7.85 4.81 -19.63
C LEU A 40 7.96 5.54 -20.98
N LEU A 41 7.06 5.24 -21.89
CA LEU A 41 7.03 5.81 -23.24
C LEU A 41 6.00 6.95 -23.31
N PRO A 42 6.43 8.22 -23.36
CA PRO A 42 5.51 9.33 -23.51
C PRO A 42 4.84 9.34 -24.89
N GLY A 43 3.57 9.70 -24.95
CA GLY A 43 2.79 9.82 -26.16
C GLY A 43 1.68 10.85 -26.04
N LYS A 44 0.92 11.07 -27.10
CA LYS A 44 -0.22 12.01 -27.12
C LYS A 44 -1.58 11.32 -26.91
N LEU A 45 -1.67 10.03 -27.21
CA LEU A 45 -2.92 9.29 -27.12
C LEU A 45 -3.22 8.86 -25.67
N THR A 46 -4.44 9.09 -25.22
CA THR A 46 -4.96 8.60 -23.94
C THR A 46 -5.17 7.08 -23.96
N VAL A 47 -5.45 6.48 -22.80
CA VAL A 47 -5.84 5.05 -22.73
C VAL A 47 -7.16 4.79 -23.44
N PHE A 48 -8.06 5.78 -23.51
CA PHE A 48 -9.32 5.71 -24.27
C PHE A 48 -9.08 5.71 -25.76
N ASP A 49 -8.25 6.63 -26.27
CA ASP A 49 -7.89 6.71 -27.70
C ASP A 49 -7.19 5.45 -28.19
N ARG A 50 -6.49 4.74 -27.29
CA ARG A 50 -5.82 3.47 -27.58
C ARG A 50 -6.74 2.25 -27.47
N GLY A 51 -8.04 2.44 -27.10
CA GLY A 51 -9.01 1.37 -26.95
C GLY A 51 -8.72 0.38 -25.82
N LEU A 52 -7.99 0.82 -24.77
CA LEU A 52 -7.59 -0.07 -23.68
C LEU A 52 -8.60 -0.12 -22.53
N VAL A 53 -9.57 0.79 -22.51
CA VAL A 53 -10.64 0.83 -21.50
C VAL A 53 -11.85 0.06 -22.03
N THR A 54 -11.78 -1.25 -21.93
CA THR A 54 -12.82 -2.18 -22.45
C THR A 54 -12.74 -3.53 -21.74
N GLY A 55 -13.87 -4.21 -21.60
CA GLY A 55 -13.92 -5.61 -21.13
C GLY A 55 -13.33 -6.62 -22.14
N THR A 56 -13.09 -6.22 -23.40
CA THR A 56 -12.59 -7.09 -24.47
C THR A 56 -11.17 -6.75 -24.92
N VAL A 57 -10.34 -6.26 -24.02
CA VAL A 57 -8.96 -5.88 -24.31
C VAL A 57 -8.16 -7.08 -24.87
N LYS A 58 -7.36 -6.83 -25.92
CA LYS A 58 -6.54 -7.87 -26.56
C LYS A 58 -5.14 -7.89 -25.95
N VAL A 59 -4.59 -9.09 -25.77
CA VAL A 59 -3.22 -9.28 -25.26
C VAL A 59 -2.19 -8.45 -26.04
N ASN A 60 -2.28 -8.44 -27.37
CA ASN A 60 -1.34 -7.67 -28.20
C ASN A 60 -1.41 -6.16 -27.91
N ASP A 61 -2.57 -5.62 -27.57
CA ASP A 61 -2.72 -4.21 -27.24
C ASP A 61 -2.12 -3.91 -25.87
N ILE A 62 -2.29 -4.81 -24.89
CA ILE A 62 -1.61 -4.71 -23.58
C ILE A 62 -0.10 -4.74 -23.79
N LEU A 63 0.43 -5.74 -24.51
CA LEU A 63 1.86 -5.89 -24.76
C LEU A 63 2.48 -4.70 -25.50
N LYS A 64 1.72 -4.10 -26.42
CA LYS A 64 2.13 -2.93 -27.18
C LYS A 64 2.15 -1.65 -26.32
N HIS A 65 1.18 -1.49 -25.42
CA HIS A 65 0.89 -0.20 -24.80
C HIS A 65 1.19 -0.11 -23.29
N HIS A 66 1.54 -1.22 -22.61
CA HIS A 66 1.72 -1.24 -21.15
C HIS A 66 2.73 -0.21 -20.59
N LYS A 67 3.65 0.29 -21.41
CA LYS A 67 4.62 1.33 -21.04
C LYS A 67 4.21 2.73 -21.48
N SER A 68 3.19 2.85 -22.33
CA SER A 68 2.82 4.12 -22.93
C SER A 68 1.90 4.93 -22.02
N TYR A 69 2.14 6.22 -21.91
CA TYR A 69 1.25 7.14 -21.22
C TYR A 69 1.03 8.42 -22.03
N CYS A 70 -0.09 9.09 -21.82
CA CYS A 70 -0.40 10.38 -22.43
C CYS A 70 0.20 11.50 -21.57
N VAL A 71 1.09 12.31 -22.14
CA VAL A 71 1.79 13.37 -21.41
C VAL A 71 0.82 14.42 -20.87
N ASP A 72 -0.16 14.83 -21.68
CA ASP A 72 -1.13 15.86 -21.30
C ASP A 72 -2.05 15.35 -20.19
N SER A 73 -2.57 14.12 -20.33
CA SER A 73 -3.40 13.48 -19.29
C SER A 73 -2.64 13.14 -18.01
N ALA A 74 -1.32 12.95 -18.07
CA ALA A 74 -0.49 12.66 -16.89
C ALA A 74 -0.54 13.76 -15.83
N LYS A 75 -0.76 15.00 -16.26
CA LYS A 75 -0.79 16.18 -15.39
C LYS A 75 -2.19 16.58 -14.95
N THR A 76 -3.23 15.94 -15.48
CA THR A 76 -4.62 16.29 -15.20
C THR A 76 -5.27 15.23 -14.32
N LYS A 77 -5.78 15.65 -13.16
CA LYS A 77 -6.60 14.82 -12.29
C LYS A 77 -8.07 15.01 -12.69
N HIS A 78 -8.71 13.95 -13.15
CA HIS A 78 -10.14 13.96 -13.54
C HIS A 78 -11.07 13.53 -12.40
N PHE A 79 -10.54 12.87 -11.37
CA PHE A 79 -11.31 12.46 -10.21
C PHE A 79 -11.21 13.51 -9.10
N GLU A 80 -12.34 14.05 -8.65
CA GLU A 80 -12.40 15.14 -7.66
C GLU A 80 -12.08 14.66 -6.24
N GLY A 81 -12.32 13.38 -5.93
CA GLY A 81 -12.07 12.79 -4.62
C GLY A 81 -10.58 12.71 -4.26
N SER A 82 -10.30 12.48 -3.00
CA SER A 82 -8.93 12.24 -2.51
C SER A 82 -8.36 10.95 -3.10
N VAL A 83 -7.09 10.98 -3.50
CA VAL A 83 -6.37 9.83 -4.02
C VAL A 83 -5.11 9.62 -3.17
N LEU A 84 -5.02 8.44 -2.54
CA LEU A 84 -3.86 7.98 -1.80
C LEU A 84 -3.14 6.91 -2.61
N SER A 85 -1.85 7.08 -2.86
CA SER A 85 -1.01 6.09 -3.55
C SER A 85 0.07 5.57 -2.60
N TYR A 86 0.21 4.25 -2.51
CA TYR A 86 1.32 3.61 -1.80
C TYR A 86 2.51 3.39 -2.74
N VAL A 87 3.72 3.64 -2.23
CA VAL A 87 4.97 3.24 -2.89
C VAL A 87 5.78 2.37 -1.95
N THR A 88 6.37 1.31 -2.51
CA THR A 88 7.01 0.27 -1.71
C THR A 88 8.49 0.09 -2.09
N PRO A 89 9.41 -0.09 -1.13
CA PRO A 89 10.84 -0.26 -1.40
C PRO A 89 11.17 -1.45 -2.30
N TRP A 90 10.35 -2.50 -2.28
CA TRP A 90 10.52 -3.70 -3.13
C TRP A 90 9.99 -3.52 -4.56
N ASN A 91 9.35 -2.39 -4.88
CA ASN A 91 8.92 -2.00 -6.22
C ASN A 91 9.37 -0.58 -6.53
N ASN A 92 10.67 -0.40 -6.78
CA ASN A 92 11.32 0.90 -6.98
C ASN A 92 10.67 1.76 -8.08
N HIS A 93 10.06 1.13 -9.09
CA HIS A 93 9.38 1.86 -10.16
C HIS A 93 8.20 2.70 -9.67
N GLY A 94 7.56 2.32 -8.56
CA GLY A 94 6.52 3.10 -7.91
C GLY A 94 6.97 4.51 -7.51
N TYR A 95 8.24 4.68 -7.13
CA TYR A 95 8.81 5.99 -6.80
C TYR A 95 8.89 6.93 -8.01
N ASP A 96 9.20 6.39 -9.20
CA ASP A 96 9.20 7.16 -10.44
C ASP A 96 7.78 7.49 -10.90
N VAL A 97 6.84 6.55 -10.73
CA VAL A 97 5.41 6.79 -11.00
C VAL A 97 4.89 7.95 -10.13
N ALA A 98 5.23 7.98 -8.84
CA ALA A 98 4.83 9.07 -7.96
C ALA A 98 5.37 10.44 -8.40
N LYS A 99 6.62 10.51 -8.91
CA LYS A 99 7.18 11.74 -9.48
C LYS A 99 6.49 12.14 -10.80
N ASN A 100 6.26 11.18 -11.69
CA ASN A 100 5.74 11.46 -13.04
C ASN A 100 4.24 11.82 -13.04
N PHE A 101 3.47 11.24 -12.11
CA PHE A 101 2.02 11.37 -12.01
C PHE A 101 1.55 12.03 -10.72
N GLY A 102 2.44 12.73 -10.01
CA GLY A 102 2.17 13.33 -8.70
C GLY A 102 0.93 14.23 -8.69
N SER A 103 0.65 14.96 -9.78
CA SER A 103 -0.55 15.81 -9.89
C SER A 103 -1.89 15.05 -9.81
N LYS A 104 -1.88 13.72 -9.96
CA LYS A 104 -3.08 12.87 -9.81
C LYS A 104 -3.36 12.47 -8.36
N PHE A 105 -2.41 12.68 -7.45
CA PHE A 105 -2.50 12.25 -6.06
C PHE A 105 -2.73 13.42 -5.11
N GLY A 106 -3.53 13.22 -4.09
CA GLY A 106 -3.57 14.10 -2.93
C GLY A 106 -2.53 13.67 -1.88
N TYR A 107 -2.32 12.35 -1.81
CA TYR A 107 -1.42 11.72 -0.85
C TYR A 107 -0.54 10.69 -1.53
N VAL A 108 0.75 10.64 -1.13
CA VAL A 108 1.66 9.55 -1.46
C VAL A 108 2.22 8.99 -0.16
N SER A 109 2.06 7.68 0.04
CA SER A 109 2.43 6.94 1.25
C SER A 109 3.58 5.98 0.98
N PRO A 110 4.83 6.36 1.25
CA PRO A 110 5.94 5.42 1.23
C PRO A 110 5.83 4.44 2.39
N VAL A 111 6.11 3.16 2.12
CA VAL A 111 6.07 2.08 3.11
C VAL A 111 7.43 1.96 3.79
N TRP A 112 7.76 2.93 4.65
CA TRP A 112 9.08 3.05 5.27
C TRP A 112 9.11 2.73 6.75
N LEU A 113 8.10 3.19 7.52
CA LEU A 113 8.24 3.35 8.96
C LEU A 113 7.53 2.25 9.75
N GLN A 114 8.12 1.90 10.89
CA GLN A 114 7.53 1.04 11.89
C GLN A 114 7.62 1.72 13.26
N LEU A 115 6.57 1.65 14.05
CA LEU A 115 6.56 2.02 15.47
C LEU A 115 6.64 0.74 16.30
N LYS A 116 7.68 0.63 17.12
CA LYS A 116 8.00 -0.59 17.89
C LYS A 116 8.17 -0.29 19.39
N PRO A 117 7.70 -1.17 20.28
CA PRO A 117 8.11 -1.15 21.66
C PRO A 117 9.53 -1.76 21.79
N GLU A 118 10.48 -0.99 22.30
CA GLU A 118 11.87 -1.42 22.47
C GLU A 118 12.44 -0.85 23.76
N GLY A 119 12.92 -1.71 24.66
CA GLY A 119 13.51 -1.28 25.93
C GLY A 119 12.57 -0.43 26.81
N GLY A 120 11.27 -0.65 26.75
CA GLY A 120 10.25 0.13 27.48
C GLY A 120 9.89 1.49 26.85
N LYS A 121 10.49 1.83 25.72
CA LYS A 121 10.23 3.05 24.95
C LYS A 121 9.55 2.70 23.61
N LEU A 122 8.92 3.70 22.98
CA LEU A 122 8.40 3.58 21.63
C LEU A 122 9.40 4.19 20.64
N VAL A 123 9.87 3.37 19.69
CA VAL A 123 10.92 3.74 18.72
C VAL A 123 10.36 3.70 17.31
N ILE A 124 10.66 4.72 16.50
CA ILE A 124 10.36 4.72 15.06
C ILE A 124 11.57 4.18 14.32
N SER A 125 11.42 3.02 13.67
CA SER A 125 12.43 2.41 12.80
C SER A 125 12.10 2.65 11.32
N GLY A 126 13.04 2.28 10.41
CA GLY A 126 12.87 2.47 8.96
C GLY A 126 13.24 3.86 8.46
N GLN A 127 13.73 4.75 9.32
CA GLN A 127 14.08 6.12 8.94
C GLN A 127 15.24 6.20 7.91
N HIS A 128 16.03 5.14 7.78
CA HIS A 128 17.09 5.02 6.77
C HIS A 128 16.57 4.94 5.34
N ASP A 129 15.29 4.57 5.15
CA ASP A 129 14.64 4.53 3.85
C ASP A 129 14.14 5.91 3.38
N ILE A 130 14.17 6.92 4.25
CA ILE A 130 13.67 8.27 3.94
C ILE A 130 14.59 8.95 2.92
N ASP A 131 14.12 9.06 1.69
CA ASP A 131 14.77 9.85 0.63
C ASP A 131 14.21 11.27 0.61
N LYS A 132 14.92 12.20 1.27
CA LYS A 132 14.52 13.62 1.31
C LYS A 132 14.53 14.29 -0.07
N GLY A 133 15.38 13.83 -1.00
CA GLY A 133 15.43 14.31 -2.37
C GLY A 133 14.15 13.94 -3.11
N TRP A 134 13.76 12.68 -3.04
CA TRP A 134 12.51 12.18 -3.63
C TRP A 134 11.27 12.88 -3.02
N VAL A 135 11.24 13.04 -1.69
CA VAL A 135 10.14 13.77 -1.00
C VAL A 135 10.00 15.19 -1.58
N LYS A 136 11.12 15.90 -1.76
CA LYS A 136 11.14 17.24 -2.37
C LYS A 136 10.64 17.22 -3.81
N ASP A 137 11.06 16.24 -4.60
CA ASP A 137 10.70 16.12 -6.02
C ASP A 137 9.20 15.82 -6.20
N VAL A 138 8.63 14.92 -5.40
CA VAL A 138 7.18 14.62 -5.45
C VAL A 138 6.37 15.83 -4.99
N LYS A 139 6.78 16.53 -3.94
CA LYS A 139 6.09 17.73 -3.43
C LYS A 139 6.08 18.90 -4.41
N ARG A 140 7.06 19.02 -5.31
CA ARG A 140 7.04 20.05 -6.38
C ARG A 140 5.84 19.89 -7.31
N ASN A 141 5.27 18.70 -7.40
CA ASN A 141 4.11 18.42 -8.21
C ASN A 141 2.81 18.70 -7.45
N TYR A 142 2.49 20.01 -7.26
CA TYR A 142 1.12 20.46 -7.00
C TYR A 142 0.48 20.07 -5.66
N GLY A 143 1.17 20.30 -4.55
CA GLY A 143 0.54 20.20 -3.22
C GLY A 143 0.28 18.78 -2.71
N VAL A 144 0.91 17.79 -3.31
CA VAL A 144 0.88 16.40 -2.84
C VAL A 144 1.47 16.30 -1.43
N LYS A 145 0.74 15.71 -0.51
CA LYS A 145 1.22 15.42 0.83
C LYS A 145 1.91 14.06 0.87
N ILE A 146 3.13 14.02 1.40
CA ILE A 146 3.82 12.77 1.70
C ILE A 146 3.38 12.35 3.10
N VAL A 147 2.78 11.16 3.19
CA VAL A 147 2.21 10.59 4.41
C VAL A 147 2.72 9.15 4.59
N PRO A 148 3.97 8.95 5.06
CA PRO A 148 4.55 7.61 5.17
C PRO A 148 3.66 6.67 5.97
N ARG A 149 3.65 5.37 5.58
CA ARG A 149 2.99 4.35 6.39
C ARG A 149 3.82 4.08 7.64
N VAL A 150 3.14 4.08 8.79
CA VAL A 150 3.66 3.67 10.09
C VAL A 150 2.96 2.37 10.49
N LEU A 151 3.70 1.26 10.49
CA LEU A 151 3.23 -0.04 10.94
C LEU A 151 3.53 -0.22 12.42
N PHE A 152 2.54 -0.64 13.20
CA PHE A 152 2.74 -1.07 14.59
C PHE A 152 3.33 -2.49 14.59
N GLU A 153 4.65 -2.60 14.57
CA GLU A 153 5.35 -3.87 14.39
C GLU A 153 5.90 -4.41 15.72
N ASN A 154 5.82 -5.73 15.91
CA ASN A 154 6.28 -6.44 17.11
C ASN A 154 5.57 -6.03 18.41
N TRP A 155 4.34 -5.55 18.32
CA TRP A 155 3.51 -5.27 19.49
C TRP A 155 2.80 -6.54 19.98
N ASN A 156 2.75 -6.70 21.29
CA ASN A 156 1.89 -7.68 21.93
C ASN A 156 0.76 -7.01 22.74
N SER A 157 -0.18 -7.80 23.24
CA SER A 157 -1.33 -7.28 23.99
C SER A 157 -0.96 -6.49 25.23
N ARG A 158 0.19 -6.82 25.87
CA ARG A 158 0.69 -6.08 27.04
C ARG A 158 1.17 -4.70 26.64
N ASP A 159 1.94 -4.60 25.57
CA ASP A 159 2.47 -3.32 25.06
C ASP A 159 1.34 -2.36 24.70
N LEU A 160 0.31 -2.86 23.99
CA LEU A 160 -0.85 -2.06 23.62
C LEU A 160 -1.59 -1.55 24.87
N ARG A 161 -1.90 -2.46 25.83
CA ARG A 161 -2.60 -2.11 27.06
C ARG A 161 -1.83 -1.10 27.91
N GLN A 162 -0.54 -1.31 28.06
CA GLN A 162 0.34 -0.38 28.79
C GLN A 162 0.44 0.99 28.11
N THR A 163 0.43 1.04 26.78
CA THR A 163 0.48 2.29 26.04
C THR A 163 -0.85 3.01 26.13
N ALA A 164 -1.98 2.31 25.91
CA ALA A 164 -3.31 2.89 25.98
C ALA A 164 -3.64 3.47 27.38
N SER A 165 -3.06 2.90 28.44
CA SER A 165 -3.24 3.36 29.83
C SER A 165 -2.23 4.40 30.31
N SER A 166 -1.29 4.82 29.45
CA SER A 166 -0.19 5.75 29.82
C SER A 166 -0.16 6.99 28.95
N ASN A 167 -0.64 8.11 29.45
CA ASN A 167 -0.55 9.40 28.76
C ASN A 167 0.91 9.76 28.38
N SER A 168 1.88 9.40 29.21
CA SER A 168 3.30 9.64 28.92
C SER A 168 3.80 8.86 27.71
N LYS A 169 3.40 7.58 27.54
CA LYS A 169 3.77 6.78 26.36
C LYS A 169 3.06 7.27 25.10
N LEU A 170 1.79 7.63 25.21
CA LEU A 170 1.02 8.19 24.10
C LEU A 170 1.63 9.51 23.63
N GLN A 171 1.99 10.40 24.57
CA GLN A 171 2.66 11.67 24.26
C GLN A 171 4.04 11.44 23.63
N GLN A 172 4.83 10.50 24.13
CA GLN A 172 6.13 10.15 23.55
C GLN A 172 5.99 9.71 22.08
N ALA A 173 5.00 8.88 21.77
CA ALA A 173 4.74 8.44 20.38
C ALA A 173 4.33 9.61 19.49
N ALA A 174 3.40 10.46 19.96
CA ALA A 174 2.93 11.62 19.22
C ALA A 174 4.07 12.62 18.96
N ASP A 175 4.90 12.91 19.96
CA ASP A 175 6.03 13.85 19.82
C ASP A 175 7.11 13.32 18.87
N ALA A 176 7.39 12.02 18.91
CA ALA A 176 8.32 11.39 17.99
C ALA A 176 7.84 11.49 16.53
N LEU A 177 6.54 11.24 16.29
CA LEU A 177 5.94 11.38 14.96
C LEU A 177 5.92 12.85 14.51
N LYS A 178 5.51 13.80 15.37
CA LYS A 178 5.51 15.24 15.06
C LYS A 178 6.92 15.73 14.69
N LYS A 179 7.92 15.35 15.47
CA LYS A 179 9.33 15.70 15.22
C LYS A 179 9.79 15.16 13.86
N LEU A 180 9.56 13.87 13.59
CA LEU A 180 9.97 13.25 12.33
C LEU A 180 9.26 13.88 11.12
N ALA A 181 7.99 14.23 11.24
CA ALA A 181 7.23 14.92 10.19
C ALA A 181 7.86 16.28 9.86
N LEU A 182 8.20 17.07 10.87
CA LEU A 182 8.85 18.38 10.71
C LEU A 182 10.21 18.25 10.03
N GLU A 183 11.06 17.32 10.48
CA GLU A 183 12.43 17.12 9.96
C GLU A 183 12.46 16.57 8.53
N SER A 184 11.41 15.83 8.13
CA SER A 184 11.33 15.17 6.83
C SER A 184 10.36 15.83 5.86
N GLY A 185 9.59 16.83 6.32
CA GLY A 185 8.61 17.55 5.52
C GLY A 185 7.37 16.72 5.18
N PHE A 186 6.97 15.79 6.06
CA PHE A 186 5.75 15.00 5.88
C PHE A 186 4.49 15.82 6.19
N GLY A 187 3.38 15.52 5.50
CA GLY A 187 2.08 16.14 5.73
C GLY A 187 1.19 15.34 6.68
N GLY A 188 1.70 14.26 7.27
CA GLY A 188 0.99 13.37 8.16
C GLY A 188 1.45 11.92 7.99
N TYR A 189 0.60 10.96 8.37
CA TYR A 189 0.93 9.55 8.35
C TYR A 189 -0.26 8.69 7.94
N VAL A 190 0.03 7.56 7.31
CA VAL A 190 -0.88 6.42 7.18
C VAL A 190 -0.53 5.43 8.29
N VAL A 191 -1.46 5.15 9.19
CA VAL A 191 -1.21 4.35 10.38
C VAL A 191 -1.90 2.99 10.27
N GLU A 192 -1.11 1.93 10.37
CA GLU A 192 -1.59 0.55 10.33
C GLU A 192 -1.36 -0.12 11.69
N ILE A 193 -2.45 -0.23 12.46
CA ILE A 193 -2.48 -0.86 13.79
C ILE A 193 -3.55 -1.94 13.87
N TRP A 194 -4.73 -1.73 13.27
CA TRP A 194 -5.91 -2.57 13.50
C TRP A 194 -5.69 -4.02 13.05
N SER A 195 -5.15 -4.21 11.86
CA SER A 195 -4.83 -5.52 11.30
C SER A 195 -3.80 -6.31 12.11
N GLN A 196 -2.88 -5.58 12.79
CA GLN A 196 -1.81 -6.20 13.57
C GLN A 196 -2.31 -6.96 14.81
N PHE A 197 -3.48 -6.58 15.31
CA PHE A 197 -4.13 -7.24 16.45
C PHE A 197 -5.32 -8.11 16.05
N GLY A 198 -5.56 -8.32 14.76
CA GLY A 198 -6.66 -9.13 14.28
C GLY A 198 -8.05 -8.68 14.75
N GLY A 199 -8.22 -7.37 14.98
CA GLY A 199 -9.44 -6.79 15.55
C GLY A 199 -9.64 -7.04 17.04
N GLN A 200 -8.67 -7.66 17.74
CA GLN A 200 -8.67 -7.82 19.18
C GLN A 200 -8.29 -6.49 19.86
N MET A 201 -8.75 -6.31 21.10
CA MET A 201 -8.47 -5.11 21.90
C MET A 201 -8.95 -3.79 21.25
N PRO A 202 -10.19 -3.73 20.76
CA PRO A 202 -10.67 -2.56 20.00
C PRO A 202 -10.70 -1.27 20.83
N ASP A 203 -10.90 -1.34 22.14
CA ASP A 203 -10.98 -0.16 23.00
C ASP A 203 -9.58 0.43 23.26
N GLU A 204 -8.57 -0.39 23.48
CA GLU A 204 -7.18 0.05 23.60
C GLU A 204 -6.68 0.63 22.28
N MET A 205 -6.95 -0.02 21.14
CA MET A 205 -6.63 0.53 19.83
C MET A 205 -7.33 1.85 19.56
N THR A 206 -8.63 1.95 19.91
CA THR A 206 -9.40 3.20 19.78
C THR A 206 -8.76 4.31 20.60
N THR A 207 -8.32 4.04 21.82
CA THR A 207 -7.66 5.01 22.69
C THR A 207 -6.36 5.53 22.09
N VAL A 208 -5.49 4.62 21.62
CA VAL A 208 -4.22 4.99 20.98
C VAL A 208 -4.47 5.79 19.70
N ILE A 209 -5.38 5.34 18.84
CA ILE A 209 -5.70 6.01 17.57
C ILE A 209 -6.22 7.43 17.82
N LYS A 210 -7.21 7.59 18.71
CA LYS A 210 -7.77 8.90 19.04
C LYS A 210 -6.73 9.87 19.55
N TYR A 211 -5.89 9.41 20.47
CA TYR A 211 -4.83 10.23 21.04
C TYR A 211 -3.86 10.72 19.94
N LEU A 212 -3.32 9.78 19.17
CA LEU A 212 -2.35 10.12 18.11
C LEU A 212 -2.99 11.00 17.02
N ALA A 213 -4.23 10.69 16.60
CA ALA A 213 -4.92 11.46 15.59
C ALA A 213 -5.17 12.91 16.04
N ASN A 214 -5.60 13.11 17.29
CA ASN A 214 -5.83 14.44 17.86
C ASN A 214 -4.52 15.23 17.99
N GLU A 215 -3.44 14.62 18.50
CA GLU A 215 -2.13 15.27 18.64
C GLU A 215 -1.50 15.66 17.31
N LEU A 216 -1.62 14.78 16.30
CA LEU A 216 -1.13 15.06 14.96
C LEU A 216 -2.00 16.11 14.26
N GLY A 217 -3.33 16.03 14.40
CA GLY A 217 -4.27 17.01 13.88
C GLY A 217 -4.05 18.42 14.46
N ALA A 218 -3.77 18.54 15.76
CA ALA A 218 -3.40 19.81 16.41
C ALA A 218 -2.12 20.42 15.82
N ALA A 219 -1.22 19.57 15.28
CA ALA A 219 -0.02 19.99 14.57
C ALA A 219 -0.23 20.14 13.05
N SER A 220 -1.48 20.14 12.56
CA SER A 220 -1.84 20.20 11.14
C SER A 220 -1.27 19.05 10.30
N LEU A 221 -1.10 17.87 10.91
CA LEU A 221 -0.67 16.63 10.27
C LEU A 221 -1.87 15.71 10.07
N ASP A 222 -2.02 15.20 8.86
CA ASP A 222 -3.09 14.25 8.54
C ASP A 222 -2.84 12.88 9.17
N PHE A 223 -3.91 12.27 9.68
CA PHE A 223 -3.90 10.91 10.21
C PHE A 223 -4.86 10.04 9.38
N ILE A 224 -4.31 9.16 8.57
CA ILE A 224 -5.09 8.24 7.73
C ILE A 224 -4.98 6.84 8.36
N LEU A 225 -6.11 6.29 8.82
CA LEU A 225 -6.14 4.98 9.46
C LEU A 225 -6.34 3.87 8.42
N VAL A 226 -5.45 2.88 8.41
CA VAL A 226 -5.64 1.65 7.62
C VAL A 226 -6.65 0.76 8.34
N ILE A 227 -7.69 0.36 7.61
CA ILE A 227 -8.73 -0.51 8.15
C ILE A 227 -8.95 -1.76 7.28
N PRO A 228 -9.07 -2.95 7.88
CA PRO A 228 -9.45 -4.15 7.17
C PRO A 228 -10.94 -4.09 6.77
N PRO A 229 -11.36 -4.91 5.81
CA PRO A 229 -12.75 -4.95 5.37
C PRO A 229 -13.70 -5.37 6.50
N PRO A 230 -14.89 -4.78 6.58
CA PRO A 230 -15.91 -5.12 7.59
C PRO A 230 -16.58 -6.47 7.34
N VAL A 231 -16.37 -7.06 6.16
CA VAL A 231 -16.88 -8.37 5.78
C VAL A 231 -15.89 -9.07 4.85
N TYR A 232 -15.69 -10.36 5.07
CA TYR A 232 -14.87 -11.23 4.25
C TYR A 232 -15.71 -12.10 3.31
N HIS A 233 -15.06 -13.00 2.58
CA HIS A 233 -15.69 -13.99 1.72
C HIS A 233 -16.75 -14.79 2.49
N GLY A 234 -17.84 -15.14 1.79
CA GLY A 234 -18.94 -15.90 2.39
C GLY A 234 -19.72 -15.13 3.46
N ASN A 235 -19.62 -13.80 3.49
CA ASN A 235 -20.21 -12.92 4.49
C ASN A 235 -19.67 -13.11 5.91
N ALA A 236 -18.49 -13.70 6.07
CA ALA A 236 -17.83 -13.80 7.35
C ALA A 236 -17.57 -12.40 7.93
N PRO A 237 -17.82 -12.16 9.24
CA PRO A 237 -17.58 -10.85 9.86
C PRO A 237 -16.14 -10.43 9.75
N GLY A 238 -15.91 -9.14 9.44
CA GLY A 238 -14.59 -8.55 9.40
C GLY A 238 -14.11 -8.07 10.78
N MET A 239 -12.86 -7.65 10.82
CA MET A 239 -12.19 -7.23 12.06
C MET A 239 -12.51 -5.77 12.43
N PHE A 240 -13.04 -4.98 11.51
CA PHE A 240 -13.37 -3.57 11.72
C PHE A 240 -14.85 -3.35 11.44
N THR A 241 -15.58 -2.91 12.45
CA THR A 241 -17.04 -2.78 12.39
C THR A 241 -17.50 -1.34 12.18
N LYS A 242 -18.77 -1.16 11.83
CA LYS A 242 -19.40 0.18 11.81
C LYS A 242 -19.25 0.91 13.16
N ALA A 243 -19.41 0.23 14.27
CA ALA A 243 -19.24 0.85 15.58
C ALA A 243 -17.81 1.38 15.82
N ASN A 244 -16.77 0.69 15.29
CA ASN A 244 -15.41 1.18 15.32
C ASN A 244 -15.24 2.40 14.40
N PHE A 245 -15.82 2.35 13.20
CA PHE A 245 -15.82 3.44 12.23
C PHE A 245 -16.44 4.71 12.83
N ASP A 246 -17.63 4.59 13.41
CA ASP A 246 -18.33 5.73 14.02
C ASP A 246 -17.54 6.34 15.19
N LYS A 247 -16.92 5.50 16.04
CA LYS A 247 -16.08 5.97 17.14
C LYS A 247 -14.85 6.76 16.71
N LEU A 248 -14.33 6.53 15.48
CA LEU A 248 -13.06 7.07 15.02
C LEU A 248 -13.22 8.16 13.96
N SER A 249 -14.37 8.24 13.31
CA SER A 249 -14.60 9.09 12.14
C SER A 249 -14.35 10.59 12.39
N ASP A 250 -14.63 11.10 13.60
CA ASP A 250 -14.40 12.50 13.94
C ASP A 250 -12.94 12.84 14.25
N HIS A 251 -12.12 11.83 14.50
CA HIS A 251 -10.73 12.00 14.91
C HIS A 251 -9.73 11.86 13.77
N VAL A 252 -10.02 10.99 12.78
CA VAL A 252 -9.09 10.71 11.68
C VAL A 252 -9.42 11.57 10.45
N THR A 253 -8.39 11.85 9.66
CA THR A 253 -8.54 12.57 8.39
C THR A 253 -9.28 11.71 7.37
N ALA A 254 -8.89 10.42 7.26
CA ALA A 254 -9.49 9.47 6.35
C ALA A 254 -9.22 8.02 6.80
N PHE A 255 -9.92 7.08 6.17
CA PHE A 255 -9.73 5.65 6.34
C PHE A 255 -9.23 5.04 5.03
N SER A 256 -8.10 4.34 5.06
CA SER A 256 -7.61 3.53 3.95
C SER A 256 -8.19 2.13 4.08
N LEU A 257 -9.27 1.86 3.37
CA LEU A 257 -10.01 0.61 3.44
C LEU A 257 -9.37 -0.44 2.51
N MET A 258 -8.95 -1.57 3.06
CA MET A 258 -8.34 -2.68 2.31
C MET A 258 -9.41 -3.53 1.62
N THR A 259 -9.88 -3.08 0.46
CA THR A 259 -10.87 -3.78 -0.37
C THR A 259 -10.21 -4.56 -1.50
N TYR A 260 -9.24 -5.41 -1.14
CA TYR A 260 -8.49 -6.31 -2.03
C TYR A 260 -8.14 -7.59 -1.26
N ASP A 261 -7.52 -8.57 -1.92
CA ASP A 261 -7.21 -9.90 -1.35
C ASP A 261 -8.46 -10.66 -0.88
N TYR A 262 -9.57 -10.52 -1.62
CA TYR A 262 -10.82 -11.24 -1.35
C TYR A 262 -10.65 -12.75 -1.53
N SER A 263 -9.84 -13.17 -2.49
CA SER A 263 -9.48 -14.56 -2.75
C SER A 263 -8.10 -14.89 -2.19
N SER A 264 -7.76 -16.19 -2.12
CA SER A 264 -6.50 -16.68 -1.55
C SER A 264 -5.96 -17.85 -2.36
N PRO A 265 -4.70 -18.27 -2.17
CA PRO A 265 -4.18 -19.46 -2.83
C PRO A 265 -5.00 -20.73 -2.62
N GLN A 266 -5.67 -20.87 -1.47
CA GLN A 266 -6.56 -21.98 -1.16
C GLN A 266 -7.95 -21.82 -1.79
N ARG A 267 -8.27 -20.64 -2.27
CA ARG A 267 -9.52 -20.29 -2.91
C ARG A 267 -9.27 -19.26 -3.99
N PRO A 268 -8.75 -19.69 -5.16
CA PRO A 268 -8.49 -18.82 -6.31
C PRO A 268 -9.73 -18.09 -6.79
N GLY A 269 -9.57 -16.87 -7.27
CA GLY A 269 -10.66 -16.04 -7.77
C GLY A 269 -10.30 -14.55 -7.84
N PRO A 270 -11.30 -13.67 -7.94
CA PRO A 270 -11.08 -12.24 -8.06
C PRO A 270 -10.45 -11.64 -6.80
N SER A 271 -9.64 -10.60 -6.95
CA SER A 271 -8.98 -9.92 -5.84
C SER A 271 -9.87 -8.89 -5.15
N SER A 272 -10.70 -8.20 -5.92
CA SER A 272 -11.50 -7.05 -5.44
C SER A 272 -12.89 -7.01 -6.12
N PRO A 273 -13.74 -8.05 -5.93
CA PRO A 273 -15.05 -8.12 -6.62
C PRO A 273 -15.91 -6.91 -6.27
N ILE A 274 -16.41 -6.22 -7.31
CA ILE A 274 -17.13 -4.95 -7.15
C ILE A 274 -18.33 -5.03 -6.19
N SER A 275 -19.06 -6.16 -6.17
CA SER A 275 -20.18 -6.38 -5.26
C SER A 275 -19.75 -6.42 -3.79
N TRP A 276 -18.61 -7.08 -3.51
CA TRP A 276 -18.02 -7.13 -2.18
C TRP A 276 -17.48 -5.75 -1.75
N VAL A 277 -16.80 -5.05 -2.65
CA VAL A 277 -16.30 -3.69 -2.41
C VAL A 277 -17.42 -2.75 -2.01
N ARG A 278 -18.55 -2.76 -2.76
CA ARG A 278 -19.75 -1.97 -2.42
C ARG A 278 -20.29 -2.32 -1.05
N LYS A 279 -20.42 -3.62 -0.77
CA LYS A 279 -20.88 -4.11 0.52
C LYS A 279 -20.00 -3.64 1.68
N CYS A 280 -18.68 -3.63 1.51
CA CYS A 280 -17.76 -3.12 2.53
C CYS A 280 -18.03 -1.63 2.86
N VAL A 281 -18.24 -0.81 1.85
CA VAL A 281 -18.55 0.62 2.05
C VAL A 281 -19.92 0.80 2.70
N GLU A 282 -20.95 0.10 2.22
CA GLU A 282 -22.33 0.16 2.73
C GLU A 282 -22.43 -0.29 4.20
N MET A 283 -21.62 -1.28 4.60
CA MET A 283 -21.59 -1.73 6.00
C MET A 283 -20.96 -0.69 6.95
N LEU A 284 -20.02 0.11 6.49
CA LEU A 284 -19.39 1.16 7.30
C LEU A 284 -20.21 2.46 7.28
N SER A 285 -20.76 2.83 6.13
CA SER A 285 -21.53 4.04 5.92
C SER A 285 -22.72 3.73 4.98
N PRO A 286 -23.87 3.28 5.54
CA PRO A 286 -25.02 2.87 4.73
C PRO A 286 -25.73 4.03 4.03
N ASP A 287 -25.71 5.22 4.61
CA ASP A 287 -26.27 6.42 3.99
C ASP A 287 -25.28 6.99 2.95
N GLU A 288 -25.70 7.02 1.69
CA GLU A 288 -24.88 7.55 0.59
C GLU A 288 -24.60 9.06 0.72
N ASN A 289 -25.47 9.78 1.42
CA ASN A 289 -25.36 11.22 1.64
C ASN A 289 -24.57 11.57 2.90
N ASP A 290 -24.18 10.58 3.71
CA ASP A 290 -23.38 10.82 4.90
C ASP A 290 -22.02 11.44 4.53
N PRO A 291 -21.71 12.67 4.98
CA PRO A 291 -20.44 13.31 4.67
C PRO A 291 -19.23 12.53 5.15
N VAL A 292 -19.38 11.67 6.17
CA VAL A 292 -18.32 10.79 6.69
C VAL A 292 -17.90 9.74 5.65
N ARG A 293 -18.81 9.33 4.75
CA ARG A 293 -18.49 8.40 3.66
C ARG A 293 -17.36 8.90 2.78
N LYS A 294 -17.20 10.23 2.61
CA LYS A 294 -16.09 10.84 1.85
C LYS A 294 -14.71 10.63 2.49
N LYS A 295 -14.66 10.23 3.77
CA LYS A 295 -13.42 9.86 4.45
C LYS A 295 -12.93 8.46 4.09
N ILE A 296 -13.73 7.62 3.44
CA ILE A 296 -13.35 6.26 3.02
C ILE A 296 -12.55 6.35 1.72
N LEU A 297 -11.25 6.06 1.80
CA LEU A 297 -10.37 5.85 0.66
C LEU A 297 -10.43 4.38 0.29
N LEU A 298 -11.13 4.09 -0.81
CA LEU A 298 -11.34 2.75 -1.31
C LEU A 298 -10.01 2.15 -1.82
N GLY A 299 -9.61 1.01 -1.29
CA GLY A 299 -8.39 0.32 -1.70
C GLY A 299 -8.58 -0.41 -3.02
N LEU A 300 -7.71 -0.12 -3.99
CA LEU A 300 -7.62 -0.83 -5.27
C LEU A 300 -6.23 -1.46 -5.38
N ASN A 301 -6.19 -2.76 -5.68
CA ASN A 301 -4.94 -3.45 -5.92
C ASN A 301 -4.34 -3.07 -7.28
N PHE A 302 -3.09 -2.62 -7.28
CA PHE A 302 -2.27 -2.40 -8.48
C PHE A 302 -1.26 -3.55 -8.67
N TYR A 303 -1.68 -4.75 -8.32
CA TYR A 303 -0.99 -6.03 -8.49
C TYR A 303 -2.03 -7.09 -8.88
N GLY A 304 -1.59 -8.20 -9.40
CA GLY A 304 -2.43 -9.36 -9.68
C GLY A 304 -2.13 -10.52 -8.74
N TYR A 305 -2.83 -11.59 -8.93
CA TYR A 305 -2.56 -12.87 -8.28
C TYR A 305 -2.32 -13.94 -9.33
N ASP A 306 -1.24 -14.69 -9.17
CA ASP A 306 -0.94 -15.87 -9.95
C ASP A 306 -1.27 -17.11 -9.12
N TYR A 307 -2.22 -17.91 -9.59
CA TYR A 307 -2.66 -19.12 -8.92
C TYR A 307 -2.18 -20.35 -9.68
N THR A 308 -1.43 -21.21 -9.02
CA THR A 308 -0.95 -22.47 -9.55
C THR A 308 -1.61 -23.67 -8.85
N SER A 309 -1.48 -24.87 -9.39
CA SER A 309 -2.01 -26.09 -8.77
C SER A 309 -1.41 -26.40 -7.38
N THR A 310 -0.26 -25.82 -7.07
CA THR A 310 0.47 -26.03 -5.80
C THR A 310 0.40 -24.85 -4.85
N GLY A 311 -0.26 -23.75 -5.25
CA GLY A 311 -0.36 -22.53 -4.44
C GLY A 311 -0.62 -21.29 -5.27
N GLY A 312 -0.16 -20.11 -4.81
CA GLY A 312 -0.27 -18.86 -5.53
C GLY A 312 0.49 -17.75 -4.82
N ALA A 313 0.78 -16.69 -5.57
CA ALA A 313 1.49 -15.53 -5.06
C ALA A 313 0.99 -14.23 -5.73
N PRO A 314 1.08 -13.09 -5.03
CA PRO A 314 0.87 -11.80 -5.67
C PRO A 314 1.97 -11.52 -6.71
N ILE A 315 1.59 -10.98 -7.85
CA ILE A 315 2.50 -10.60 -8.93
C ILE A 315 2.32 -9.13 -9.30
N VAL A 316 3.41 -8.46 -9.62
CA VAL A 316 3.38 -7.07 -10.07
C VAL A 316 3.24 -6.97 -11.59
N GLY A 317 2.89 -5.78 -12.10
CA GLY A 317 2.53 -5.57 -13.50
C GLY A 317 3.53 -6.09 -14.53
N HIS A 318 4.85 -5.99 -14.28
CA HIS A 318 5.84 -6.52 -15.23
C HIS A 318 5.87 -8.06 -15.28
N GLN A 319 5.59 -8.74 -14.17
CA GLN A 319 5.44 -10.20 -14.13
C GLN A 319 4.20 -10.63 -14.89
N PHE A 320 3.07 -9.94 -14.66
CA PHE A 320 1.83 -10.16 -15.41
C PHE A 320 2.04 -10.02 -16.94
N VAL A 321 2.70 -8.94 -17.38
CA VAL A 321 3.03 -8.73 -18.81
C VAL A 321 3.95 -9.83 -19.34
N ASN A 322 4.87 -10.32 -18.54
CA ASN A 322 5.76 -11.41 -18.91
C ASN A 322 4.98 -12.71 -19.17
N GLU A 323 4.03 -13.07 -18.28
CA GLU A 323 3.18 -14.26 -18.50
C GLU A 323 2.29 -14.09 -19.75
N LEU A 324 1.69 -12.92 -19.96
CA LEU A 324 0.94 -12.63 -21.19
C LEU A 324 1.81 -12.79 -22.45
N SER A 325 3.10 -12.48 -22.38
CA SER A 325 3.98 -12.55 -23.56
C SER A 325 4.35 -13.97 -23.96
N LYS A 326 4.42 -14.92 -23.00
CA LYS A 326 4.85 -16.30 -23.23
C LYS A 326 3.87 -17.09 -24.09
N GLY A 327 2.60 -17.11 -23.69
CA GLY A 327 1.56 -17.92 -24.33
C GLY A 327 0.49 -17.14 -25.08
N LYS A 328 0.47 -15.82 -24.95
CA LYS A 328 -0.60 -14.93 -25.44
C LYS A 328 -2.01 -15.47 -25.14
N PRO A 329 -2.29 -15.81 -23.87
CA PRO A 329 -3.58 -16.36 -23.48
C PRO A 329 -4.69 -15.38 -23.76
N LYS A 330 -5.92 -15.86 -23.89
CA LYS A 330 -7.09 -15.00 -24.06
C LYS A 330 -7.42 -14.32 -22.73
N VAL A 331 -7.29 -12.99 -22.67
CA VAL A 331 -7.78 -12.21 -21.53
C VAL A 331 -9.30 -12.22 -21.55
N GLN A 332 -9.89 -12.52 -20.41
CA GLN A 332 -11.34 -12.63 -20.20
C GLN A 332 -11.78 -11.56 -19.20
N TRP A 333 -13.00 -11.07 -19.38
CA TRP A 333 -13.66 -10.17 -18.45
C TRP A 333 -14.72 -10.92 -17.65
N ASP A 334 -14.63 -10.88 -16.34
CA ASP A 334 -15.70 -11.34 -15.46
C ASP A 334 -16.62 -10.16 -15.10
N PRO A 335 -17.85 -10.12 -15.62
CA PRO A 335 -18.78 -9.02 -15.33
C PRO A 335 -19.31 -9.04 -13.90
N VAL A 336 -19.20 -10.14 -13.17
CA VAL A 336 -19.67 -10.27 -11.79
C VAL A 336 -18.70 -9.62 -10.82
N SER A 337 -17.42 -9.91 -10.97
CA SER A 337 -16.37 -9.28 -10.17
C SER A 337 -15.92 -7.93 -10.72
N ALA A 338 -16.16 -7.65 -12.02
CA ALA A 338 -15.61 -6.53 -12.77
C ALA A 338 -14.09 -6.57 -12.83
N GLU A 339 -13.52 -7.75 -13.04
CA GLU A 339 -12.07 -7.97 -13.14
C GLU A 339 -11.71 -8.72 -14.43
N HIS A 340 -10.47 -8.51 -14.90
CA HIS A 340 -9.90 -9.30 -15.97
C HIS A 340 -9.07 -10.46 -15.41
N PHE A 341 -9.13 -11.59 -16.08
CA PHE A 341 -8.31 -12.76 -15.78
C PHE A 341 -7.91 -13.51 -17.06
N PHE A 342 -6.97 -14.43 -16.96
CA PHE A 342 -6.64 -15.37 -18.01
C PHE A 342 -6.10 -16.68 -17.40
N GLU A 343 -6.18 -17.74 -18.20
CA GLU A 343 -5.61 -19.06 -17.88
C GLU A 343 -4.47 -19.35 -18.85
N TYR A 344 -3.39 -20.03 -18.38
CA TYR A 344 -2.20 -20.31 -19.16
C TYR A 344 -1.52 -21.64 -18.75
#